data_458846481e80fad3476101e6467df6d7
#
_entry.id   458846481e80fad3476101e6467df6d7
#
_cell.length_a   1.000
_cell.length_b   1.000
_cell.length_c   1.000
_cell.angle_alpha   90.00
_cell.angle_beta   90.00
_cell.angle_gamma   90.00
#
_symmetry.space_group_name_H-M   'P 1'
#
loop_
_entity.id
_entity.type
_entity.pdbx_description
1 polymer ?
#
loop_
_entity_poly.entity_id
_entity_poly.type
_entity_poly.pdbx_seq_one_letter_code
_entity_poly.pdbx_strand_id
1 'polypeptide(L)'
;MERRKFLSAVGTAALVAPLINPLTSLASESNSFEGHKFPELGYAYNALEPYIDAQTMELHYSKHHKGYYNNFMAAAEGTEMLKTPMEEIFANISKHSATIRNNGGGFYNHSLFWENMTPTKNEIPAKLKSAIEKDLGSVDAFKESFGKAAKTQFGSGWAWLSVDKKGKLFVSSTANQDNPLMDTEKEKGTPLLCLDVWEHAYYLKYQNKRADYVDNFWNIVNWDVVSKRYSAAK
;
A
#
# COMPACT_ATOMS: atom_id res chain seq x y z
N MET A 1 -62.44 73.90 16.34
CA MET A 1 -61.85 73.82 17.69
C MET A 1 -60.72 72.82 17.70
N GLU A 2 -59.50 73.32 17.83
CA GLU A 2 -58.27 72.60 17.77
C GLU A 2 -58.03 71.75 19.02
N ARG A 3 -57.51 70.58 18.88
CA ARG A 3 -56.80 69.89 19.94
C ARG A 3 -55.47 69.36 19.44
N ARG A 4 -54.42 69.85 20.06
CA ARG A 4 -52.99 69.67 19.85
C ARG A 4 -52.59 68.21 19.94
N LYS A 5 -51.75 67.81 18.99
CA LYS A 5 -51.02 66.58 18.99
C LYS A 5 -49.80 66.70 19.88
N PHE A 6 -49.63 65.76 20.81
CA PHE A 6 -48.36 65.52 21.52
C PHE A 6 -47.63 64.42 20.86
N LEU A 7 -46.47 64.73 20.36
CA LEU A 7 -45.48 63.73 19.81
C LEU A 7 -44.66 63.18 20.99
N SER A 8 -44.78 61.91 21.31
CA SER A 8 -43.79 61.19 22.12
C SER A 8 -42.91 60.38 21.24
N ALA A 9 -41.62 60.73 21.22
CA ALA A 9 -40.57 60.00 20.56
C ALA A 9 -40.25 58.77 21.42
N VAL A 10 -40.44 57.56 20.87
CA VAL A 10 -39.96 56.31 21.43
C VAL A 10 -38.67 55.97 20.72
N GLY A 11 -37.52 56.03 21.40
CA GLY A 11 -36.24 55.64 20.93
C GLY A 11 -36.14 54.11 20.90
N THR A 12 -35.94 53.55 19.72
CA THR A 12 -35.63 52.15 19.54
C THR A 12 -34.16 51.97 19.73
N ALA A 13 -33.74 51.37 20.84
CA ALA A 13 -32.39 50.88 21.05
C ALA A 13 -32.21 49.56 20.27
N ALA A 14 -31.41 49.60 19.23
CA ALA A 14 -30.99 48.39 18.50
C ALA A 14 -29.99 47.59 19.35
N LEU A 15 -30.42 46.45 19.87
CA LEU A 15 -29.58 45.44 20.46
C LEU A 15 -28.79 44.73 19.35
N VAL A 16 -27.52 45.08 19.23
CA VAL A 16 -26.59 44.31 18.41
C VAL A 16 -26.21 43.06 19.18
N ALA A 17 -26.80 41.93 18.82
CA ALA A 17 -26.36 40.62 19.30
C ALA A 17 -25.05 40.24 18.63
N PRO A 18 -24.00 39.75 19.33
CA PRO A 18 -22.82 39.23 18.70
C PRO A 18 -23.15 37.92 17.99
N LEU A 19 -22.89 37.88 16.67
CA LEU A 19 -22.87 36.66 15.88
C LEU A 19 -21.73 35.78 16.39
N ILE A 20 -22.05 34.84 17.27
CA ILE A 20 -21.18 33.75 17.64
C ILE A 20 -21.22 32.76 16.44
N ASN A 21 -20.23 32.82 15.56
CA ASN A 21 -19.97 31.75 14.62
C ASN A 21 -19.61 30.50 15.43
N PRO A 22 -20.36 29.39 15.32
CA PRO A 22 -19.86 28.12 15.80
C PRO A 22 -18.67 27.75 14.89
N LEU A 23 -17.45 27.89 15.39
CA LEU A 23 -16.34 27.13 14.87
C LEU A 23 -16.74 25.66 15.00
N THR A 24 -17.32 25.10 13.97
CA THR A 24 -17.33 23.63 13.80
C THR A 24 -15.88 23.20 13.68
N SER A 25 -15.33 22.81 14.80
CA SER A 25 -14.12 22.00 14.86
C SER A 25 -14.39 20.78 13.95
N LEU A 26 -13.84 20.80 12.74
CA LEU A 26 -13.62 19.59 11.98
C LEU A 26 -12.62 18.76 12.81
N ALA A 27 -13.17 17.99 13.75
CA ALA A 27 -12.44 16.90 14.35
C ALA A 27 -12.02 16.03 13.16
N SER A 28 -10.74 16.03 12.84
CA SER A 28 -10.11 15.02 12.03
C SER A 28 -10.55 13.69 12.64
N GLU A 29 -11.38 12.93 11.93
CA GLU A 29 -11.63 11.54 12.27
C GLU A 29 -10.24 10.89 12.28
N SER A 30 -9.72 10.67 13.47
CA SER A 30 -8.57 9.80 13.65
C SER A 30 -9.07 8.42 13.21
N ASN A 31 -8.71 8.00 12.01
CA ASN A 31 -8.89 6.63 11.56
C ASN A 31 -8.11 5.75 12.56
N SER A 32 -8.80 5.32 13.62
CA SER A 32 -8.23 4.39 14.58
C SER A 32 -7.99 3.08 13.84
N PHE A 33 -6.75 2.59 13.89
CA PHE A 33 -6.42 1.28 13.33
C PHE A 33 -7.27 0.20 14.00
N GLU A 34 -8.11 -0.49 13.23
CA GLU A 34 -9.05 -1.50 13.72
C GLU A 34 -8.41 -2.89 13.93
N GLY A 35 -7.09 -3.01 13.82
CA GLY A 35 -6.37 -4.27 13.91
C GLY A 35 -6.14 -4.95 12.55
N HIS A 36 -5.38 -6.03 12.58
CA HIS A 36 -5.00 -6.76 11.37
C HIS A 36 -6.11 -7.70 10.92
N LYS A 37 -6.55 -7.54 9.67
CA LYS A 37 -7.55 -8.40 9.04
C LYS A 37 -6.93 -9.09 7.84
N PHE A 38 -7.26 -10.38 7.63
CA PHE A 38 -6.86 -11.07 6.41
C PHE A 38 -7.66 -10.48 5.25
N PRO A 39 -7.00 -9.95 4.21
CA PRO A 39 -7.70 -9.28 3.12
C PRO A 39 -8.44 -10.29 2.23
N GLU A 40 -9.58 -9.90 1.69
CA GLU A 40 -10.24 -10.65 0.64
C GLU A 40 -9.50 -10.50 -0.69
N LEU A 41 -9.47 -11.57 -1.49
CA LEU A 41 -8.96 -11.51 -2.85
C LEU A 41 -10.05 -10.90 -3.75
N GLY A 42 -9.75 -9.77 -4.38
CA GLY A 42 -10.70 -8.99 -5.17
C GLY A 42 -11.09 -9.60 -6.53
N TYR A 43 -10.58 -10.81 -6.86
CA TYR A 43 -10.82 -11.51 -8.15
C TYR A 43 -10.70 -13.03 -7.96
N ALA A 44 -11.26 -13.80 -8.92
CA ALA A 44 -11.22 -15.25 -8.90
C ALA A 44 -9.77 -15.78 -9.13
N TYR A 45 -9.46 -16.98 -8.64
CA TYR A 45 -8.14 -17.58 -8.79
C TYR A 45 -7.65 -17.71 -10.24
N ASN A 46 -8.56 -17.92 -11.18
CA ASN A 46 -8.25 -18.04 -12.62
C ASN A 46 -8.25 -16.69 -13.36
N ALA A 47 -8.52 -15.58 -12.68
CA ALA A 47 -8.71 -14.30 -13.35
C ALA A 47 -7.42 -13.72 -13.96
N LEU A 48 -6.25 -14.15 -13.47
CA LEU A 48 -4.95 -13.68 -13.95
C LEU A 48 -4.35 -14.59 -15.04
N GLU A 49 -5.07 -15.62 -15.49
CA GLU A 49 -4.63 -16.41 -16.63
C GLU A 49 -4.63 -15.58 -17.92
N PRO A 50 -3.70 -15.85 -18.83
CA PRO A 50 -2.73 -16.93 -18.85
C PRO A 50 -1.40 -16.62 -18.13
N TYR A 51 -1.30 -15.54 -17.34
CA TYR A 51 -0.04 -15.09 -16.75
C TYR A 51 0.29 -15.75 -15.41
N ILE A 52 -0.69 -15.95 -14.54
CA ILE A 52 -0.58 -16.74 -13.30
C ILE A 52 -1.72 -17.76 -13.33
N ASP A 53 -1.41 -19.03 -13.11
CA ASP A 53 -2.40 -20.11 -13.14
C ASP A 53 -3.24 -20.16 -11.86
N ALA A 54 -4.45 -20.70 -11.98
CA ALA A 54 -5.42 -20.78 -10.89
C ALA A 54 -4.89 -21.58 -9.68
N GLN A 55 -4.14 -22.64 -9.91
CA GLN A 55 -3.59 -23.47 -8.84
C GLN A 55 -2.53 -22.71 -8.04
N THR A 56 -1.64 -21.97 -8.72
CA THR A 56 -0.69 -21.07 -8.06
C THR A 56 -1.44 -20.04 -7.21
N MET A 57 -2.47 -19.38 -7.75
CA MET A 57 -3.25 -18.38 -7.03
C MET A 57 -3.91 -18.94 -5.78
N GLU A 58 -4.54 -20.12 -5.90
CA GLU A 58 -5.21 -20.77 -4.76
C GLU A 58 -4.21 -21.11 -3.64
N LEU A 59 -3.09 -21.79 -3.96
CA LEU A 59 -2.08 -22.17 -3.00
C LEU A 59 -1.40 -20.95 -2.37
N HIS A 60 -1.07 -19.97 -3.19
CA HIS A 60 -0.36 -18.77 -2.77
C HIS A 60 -1.19 -17.92 -1.81
N TYR A 61 -2.48 -17.69 -2.13
CA TYR A 61 -3.39 -16.94 -1.27
C TYR A 61 -3.86 -17.75 -0.06
N SER A 62 -4.44 -18.95 -0.30
CA SER A 62 -5.14 -19.70 0.76
C SER A 62 -4.21 -20.47 1.70
N LYS A 63 -2.96 -20.73 1.32
CA LYS A 63 -1.98 -21.48 2.12
C LYS A 63 -0.83 -20.59 2.57
N HIS A 64 -0.03 -20.05 1.62
CA HIS A 64 1.14 -19.23 1.98
C HIS A 64 0.75 -17.94 2.70
N HIS A 65 -0.04 -17.08 2.06
CA HIS A 65 -0.47 -15.81 2.66
C HIS A 65 -1.28 -16.01 3.94
N LYS A 66 -2.26 -16.93 3.91
CA LYS A 66 -3.05 -17.25 5.13
C LYS A 66 -2.20 -17.81 6.26
N GLY A 67 -1.17 -18.59 5.92
CA GLY A 67 -0.21 -19.10 6.88
C GLY A 67 0.59 -17.98 7.55
N TYR A 68 1.12 -17.04 6.78
CA TYR A 68 1.82 -15.86 7.31
C TYR A 68 0.92 -15.03 8.24
N TYR A 69 -0.32 -14.76 7.82
CA TYR A 69 -1.28 -14.05 8.65
C TYR A 69 -1.52 -14.77 9.99
N ASN A 70 -1.85 -16.05 9.96
CA ASN A 70 -2.15 -16.83 11.17
C ASN A 70 -0.94 -16.87 12.13
N ASN A 71 0.26 -17.08 11.57
CA ASN A 71 1.50 -17.14 12.35
C ASN A 71 1.87 -15.77 12.95
N PHE A 72 1.65 -14.68 12.20
CA PHE A 72 1.83 -13.32 12.71
C PHE A 72 0.86 -13.03 13.87
N MET A 73 -0.44 -13.33 13.69
CA MET A 73 -1.46 -13.12 14.71
C MET A 73 -1.15 -13.91 15.99
N ALA A 74 -0.73 -15.16 15.87
CA ALA A 74 -0.33 -15.98 17.01
C ALA A 74 0.94 -15.44 17.71
N ALA A 75 1.94 -14.97 16.94
CA ALA A 75 3.17 -14.41 17.50
C ALA A 75 2.97 -13.03 18.14
N ALA A 76 1.95 -12.28 17.71
CA ALA A 76 1.58 -10.96 18.25
C ALA A 76 0.55 -11.05 19.38
N GLU A 77 0.03 -12.23 19.70
CA GLU A 77 -0.98 -12.42 20.75
C GLU A 77 -0.49 -11.87 22.09
N GLY A 78 -1.37 -11.14 22.80
CA GLY A 78 -1.05 -10.53 24.09
C GLY A 78 -0.11 -9.31 24.02
N THR A 79 0.23 -8.83 22.84
CA THR A 79 1.09 -7.65 22.64
C THR A 79 0.33 -6.49 22.02
N GLU A 80 0.90 -5.26 22.10
CA GLU A 80 0.33 -4.08 21.45
C GLU A 80 0.41 -4.16 19.91
N MET A 81 1.19 -5.09 19.35
CA MET A 81 1.33 -5.23 17.88
C MET A 81 0.00 -5.52 17.18
N LEU A 82 -0.96 -6.18 17.88
CA LEU A 82 -2.30 -6.41 17.35
C LEU A 82 -3.09 -5.11 17.09
N LYS A 83 -2.68 -3.99 17.73
CA LYS A 83 -3.28 -2.66 17.62
C LYS A 83 -2.37 -1.66 16.93
N THR A 84 -1.20 -2.09 16.50
CA THR A 84 -0.18 -1.24 15.86
C THR A 84 -0.16 -1.48 14.35
N PRO A 85 -0.24 -0.45 13.50
CA PRO A 85 -0.11 -0.60 12.05
C PRO A 85 1.20 -1.31 11.65
N MET A 86 1.16 -2.10 10.58
CA MET A 86 2.34 -2.85 10.12
C MET A 86 3.55 -1.95 9.82
N GLU A 87 3.30 -0.75 9.31
CA GLU A 87 4.34 0.24 9.00
C GLU A 87 5.12 0.66 10.25
N GLU A 88 4.44 0.81 11.38
CA GLU A 88 5.08 1.15 12.66
C GLU A 88 5.85 -0.05 13.25
N ILE A 89 5.33 -1.27 13.08
CA ILE A 89 6.03 -2.49 13.46
C ILE A 89 7.32 -2.62 12.65
N PHE A 90 7.27 -2.42 11.33
CA PHE A 90 8.43 -2.51 10.44
C PHE A 90 9.46 -1.41 10.70
N ALA A 91 9.04 -0.21 11.05
CA ALA A 91 9.95 0.87 11.43
C ALA A 91 10.81 0.54 12.67
N ASN A 92 10.45 -0.50 13.41
CA ASN A 92 11.15 -1.01 14.59
C ASN A 92 11.43 -2.51 14.53
N ILE A 93 11.44 -3.12 13.34
CA ILE A 93 11.51 -4.58 13.18
C ILE A 93 12.78 -5.19 13.77
N SER A 94 13.88 -4.42 13.83
CA SER A 94 15.13 -4.83 14.47
C SER A 94 14.98 -5.16 15.96
N LYS A 95 13.92 -4.69 16.61
CA LYS A 95 13.60 -4.94 18.03
C LYS A 95 12.68 -6.15 18.23
N HIS A 96 12.18 -6.73 17.15
CA HIS A 96 11.22 -7.83 17.19
C HIS A 96 11.87 -9.17 16.82
N SER A 97 11.17 -10.26 17.14
CA SER A 97 11.64 -11.62 16.83
C SER A 97 11.65 -11.89 15.32
N ALA A 98 12.47 -12.85 14.88
CA ALA A 98 12.45 -13.34 13.51
C ALA A 98 11.06 -13.85 13.09
N THR A 99 10.27 -14.39 14.03
CA THR A 99 8.90 -14.84 13.78
C THR A 99 8.00 -13.67 13.38
N ILE A 100 8.06 -12.54 14.10
CA ILE A 100 7.32 -11.32 13.77
C ILE A 100 7.82 -10.76 12.42
N ARG A 101 9.15 -10.66 12.20
CA ARG A 101 9.73 -10.16 10.96
C ARG A 101 9.27 -10.97 9.76
N ASN A 102 9.41 -12.28 9.81
CA ASN A 102 9.11 -13.15 8.67
C ASN A 102 7.61 -13.25 8.40
N ASN A 103 6.79 -13.45 9.44
CA ASN A 103 5.36 -13.64 9.24
C ASN A 103 4.61 -12.32 9.07
N GLY A 104 5.00 -11.26 9.78
CA GLY A 104 4.47 -9.92 9.56
C GLY A 104 4.84 -9.40 8.16
N GLY A 105 6.10 -9.59 7.75
CA GLY A 105 6.56 -9.28 6.39
C GLY A 105 5.77 -10.05 5.34
N GLY A 106 5.63 -11.38 5.52
CA GLY A 106 4.86 -12.21 4.59
C GLY A 106 3.40 -11.78 4.50
N PHE A 107 2.77 -11.50 5.62
CA PHE A 107 1.38 -11.01 5.64
C PHE A 107 1.23 -9.67 4.89
N TYR A 108 2.07 -8.70 5.16
CA TYR A 108 2.02 -7.39 4.53
C TYR A 108 2.35 -7.43 3.02
N ASN A 109 3.45 -8.09 2.67
CA ASN A 109 3.94 -8.15 1.29
C ASN A 109 2.89 -8.79 0.36
N HIS A 110 2.27 -9.90 0.80
CA HIS A 110 1.22 -10.55 0.02
C HIS A 110 -0.07 -9.72 -0.06
N SER A 111 -0.46 -9.04 1.04
CA SER A 111 -1.61 -8.13 1.00
C SER A 111 -1.44 -7.06 -0.07
N LEU A 112 -0.26 -6.45 -0.13
CA LEU A 112 0.10 -5.46 -1.14
C LEU A 112 0.17 -6.07 -2.55
N PHE A 113 0.68 -7.31 -2.67
CA PHE A 113 0.84 -8.01 -3.94
C PHE A 113 -0.50 -8.30 -4.63
N TRP A 114 -1.52 -8.76 -3.90
CA TRP A 114 -2.84 -9.01 -4.49
C TRP A 114 -3.46 -7.77 -5.09
N GLU A 115 -3.37 -6.63 -4.40
CA GLU A 115 -3.88 -5.36 -4.90
C GLU A 115 -3.09 -4.81 -6.10
N ASN A 116 -1.81 -5.19 -6.23
CA ASN A 116 -0.96 -4.80 -7.36
C ASN A 116 -1.37 -5.46 -8.67
N MET A 117 -2.24 -6.47 -8.64
CA MET A 117 -2.65 -7.21 -9.81
C MET A 117 -4.12 -7.01 -10.14
N THR A 118 -4.45 -7.10 -11.43
CA THR A 118 -5.80 -6.98 -11.94
C THR A 118 -5.96 -7.81 -13.22
N PRO A 119 -7.13 -8.45 -13.43
CA PRO A 119 -7.44 -9.07 -14.71
C PRO A 119 -7.70 -8.06 -15.82
N THR A 120 -7.97 -6.81 -15.48
CA THR A 120 -8.28 -5.75 -16.45
C THR A 120 -7.04 -4.90 -16.67
N LYS A 121 -6.45 -5.01 -17.86
CA LYS A 121 -5.29 -4.20 -18.23
C LYS A 121 -5.62 -2.71 -18.19
N ASN A 122 -4.78 -1.94 -17.55
CA ASN A 122 -4.85 -0.49 -17.49
C ASN A 122 -3.49 0.14 -17.81
N GLU A 123 -3.50 1.43 -18.14
CA GLU A 123 -2.30 2.19 -18.49
C GLU A 123 -1.75 2.92 -17.26
N ILE A 124 -0.47 3.28 -17.30
CA ILE A 124 0.16 4.06 -16.22
C ILE A 124 -0.46 5.47 -16.21
N PRO A 125 -1.15 5.89 -15.13
CA PRO A 125 -1.72 7.23 -15.05
C PRO A 125 -0.65 8.33 -15.20
N ALA A 126 -1.01 9.43 -15.87
CA ALA A 126 -0.07 10.48 -16.29
C ALA A 126 0.83 10.99 -15.15
N LYS A 127 0.28 11.21 -13.95
CA LYS A 127 1.04 11.69 -12.79
C LYS A 127 2.13 10.72 -12.36
N LEU A 128 1.82 9.42 -12.31
CA LEU A 128 2.78 8.37 -11.96
C LEU A 128 3.79 8.19 -13.08
N LYS A 129 3.35 8.22 -14.36
CA LYS A 129 4.23 8.13 -15.52
C LYS A 129 5.28 9.23 -15.51
N SER A 130 4.87 10.50 -15.32
CA SER A 130 5.80 11.63 -15.24
C SER A 130 6.81 11.50 -14.09
N ALA A 131 6.39 10.93 -12.95
CA ALA A 131 7.30 10.69 -11.84
C ALA A 131 8.32 9.59 -12.16
N ILE A 132 7.88 8.50 -12.80
CA ILE A 132 8.75 7.43 -13.27
C ILE A 132 9.79 7.99 -14.28
N GLU A 133 9.34 8.76 -15.26
CA GLU A 133 10.22 9.36 -16.26
C GLU A 133 11.25 10.31 -15.63
N LYS A 134 10.81 11.12 -14.66
CA LYS A 134 11.69 12.04 -13.92
C LYS A 134 12.75 11.32 -13.09
N ASP A 135 12.36 10.31 -12.31
CA ASP A 135 13.20 9.74 -11.27
C ASP A 135 13.98 8.51 -11.75
N LEU A 136 13.46 7.79 -12.78
CA LEU A 136 13.98 6.53 -13.29
C LEU A 136 14.33 6.59 -14.79
N GLY A 137 14.19 7.77 -15.43
CA GLY A 137 14.58 8.06 -16.82
C GLY A 137 13.48 7.81 -17.82
N SER A 138 12.87 6.65 -17.86
CA SER A 138 11.73 6.32 -18.72
C SER A 138 10.92 5.17 -18.16
N VAL A 139 9.74 4.91 -18.70
CA VAL A 139 8.95 3.72 -18.34
C VAL A 139 9.70 2.44 -18.68
N ASP A 140 10.41 2.40 -19.81
CA ASP A 140 11.18 1.23 -20.23
C ASP A 140 12.40 1.02 -19.33
N ALA A 141 13.15 2.07 -18.98
CA ALA A 141 14.26 2.00 -18.04
C ALA A 141 13.80 1.55 -16.63
N PHE A 142 12.63 2.01 -16.20
CA PHE A 142 12.00 1.52 -14.98
C PHE A 142 11.71 0.03 -15.06
N LYS A 143 11.03 -0.43 -16.12
CA LYS A 143 10.70 -1.86 -16.29
C LYS A 143 11.95 -2.72 -16.37
N GLU A 144 12.99 -2.25 -17.04
CA GLU A 144 14.28 -2.93 -17.10
C GLU A 144 14.92 -3.04 -15.71
N SER A 145 15.01 -1.95 -14.95
CA SER A 145 15.60 -1.93 -13.61
C SER A 145 14.83 -2.81 -12.62
N PHE A 146 13.48 -2.74 -12.64
CA PHE A 146 12.62 -3.58 -11.82
C PHE A 146 12.75 -5.06 -12.21
N GLY A 147 12.70 -5.36 -13.50
CA GLY A 147 12.91 -6.71 -14.01
C GLY A 147 14.29 -7.27 -13.65
N LYS A 148 15.33 -6.44 -13.72
CA LYS A 148 16.68 -6.83 -13.26
C LYS A 148 16.68 -7.15 -11.77
N ALA A 149 16.12 -6.27 -10.91
CA ALA A 149 16.02 -6.51 -9.47
C ALA A 149 15.29 -7.83 -9.16
N ALA A 150 14.16 -8.10 -9.82
CA ALA A 150 13.38 -9.33 -9.67
C ALA A 150 14.15 -10.59 -10.12
N LYS A 151 14.80 -10.54 -11.30
CA LYS A 151 15.51 -11.68 -11.90
C LYS A 151 16.80 -12.01 -11.16
N THR A 152 17.50 -11.00 -10.61
CA THR A 152 18.79 -11.17 -9.93
C THR A 152 18.71 -11.34 -8.43
N GLN A 153 17.52 -11.19 -7.82
CA GLN A 153 17.33 -11.49 -6.40
C GLN A 153 17.71 -12.96 -6.14
N PHE A 154 18.79 -13.16 -5.40
CA PHE A 154 19.28 -14.51 -5.09
C PHE A 154 18.36 -15.18 -4.06
N GLY A 155 17.90 -16.39 -4.38
CA GLY A 155 16.96 -17.13 -3.54
C GLY A 155 15.56 -16.53 -3.52
N SER A 156 14.88 -16.66 -2.39
CA SER A 156 13.56 -16.12 -2.15
C SER A 156 13.61 -14.63 -1.84
N GLY A 157 12.62 -13.87 -2.28
CA GLY A 157 12.55 -12.44 -2.01
C GLY A 157 11.51 -11.72 -2.85
N TRP A 158 11.66 -10.41 -2.93
CA TRP A 158 10.72 -9.49 -3.57
C TRP A 158 11.46 -8.41 -4.36
N ALA A 159 10.86 -7.95 -5.44
CA ALA A 159 11.26 -6.72 -6.12
C ALA A 159 10.25 -5.61 -5.82
N TRP A 160 10.73 -4.38 -5.74
CA TRP A 160 9.96 -3.22 -5.29
C TRP A 160 10.13 -2.01 -6.19
N LEU A 161 9.03 -1.29 -6.44
CA LEU A 161 9.03 0.13 -6.73
C LEU A 161 8.56 0.84 -5.46
N SER A 162 9.38 1.75 -4.95
CA SER A 162 9.09 2.48 -3.71
C SER A 162 9.32 3.97 -3.89
N VAL A 163 8.76 4.77 -2.98
CA VAL A 163 9.02 6.20 -2.87
C VAL A 163 9.72 6.50 -1.55
N ASP A 164 10.82 7.25 -1.61
CA ASP A 164 11.56 7.65 -0.42
C ASP A 164 10.90 8.85 0.29
N LYS A 165 11.41 9.21 1.47
CA LYS A 165 10.93 10.35 2.27
C LYS A 165 11.05 11.71 1.58
N LYS A 166 11.81 11.80 0.48
CA LYS A 166 11.95 13.02 -0.35
C LYS A 166 11.00 13.03 -1.54
N GLY A 167 10.16 11.99 -1.66
CA GLY A 167 9.21 11.81 -2.76
C GLY A 167 9.85 11.28 -4.05
N LYS A 168 11.10 10.77 -4.00
CA LYS A 168 11.80 10.20 -5.15
C LYS A 168 11.49 8.71 -5.28
N LEU A 169 11.18 8.27 -6.49
CA LEU A 169 10.99 6.86 -6.83
C LEU A 169 12.34 6.13 -6.93
N PHE A 170 12.36 4.89 -6.46
CA PHE A 170 13.50 3.99 -6.61
C PHE A 170 13.04 2.54 -6.76
N VAL A 171 13.92 1.71 -7.32
CA VAL A 171 13.73 0.26 -7.46
C VAL A 171 14.72 -0.44 -6.54
N SER A 172 14.25 -1.46 -5.82
CA SER A 172 15.09 -2.30 -4.95
C SER A 172 14.64 -3.76 -4.97
N SER A 173 15.39 -4.64 -4.33
CA SER A 173 14.96 -6.00 -3.98
C SER A 173 15.34 -6.29 -2.53
N THR A 174 14.55 -7.17 -1.89
CA THR A 174 14.77 -7.63 -0.53
C THR A 174 14.74 -9.15 -0.46
N ALA A 175 15.47 -9.73 0.48
CA ALA A 175 15.48 -11.16 0.69
C ALA A 175 14.28 -11.62 1.55
N ASN A 176 13.88 -12.86 1.38
CA ASN A 176 12.85 -13.52 2.17
C ASN A 176 11.53 -12.71 2.21
N GLN A 177 11.06 -12.33 3.40
CA GLN A 177 9.84 -11.53 3.58
C GLN A 177 10.15 -10.09 4.03
N ASP A 178 11.39 -9.65 3.89
CA ASP A 178 11.76 -8.27 4.16
C ASP A 178 11.14 -7.31 3.14
N ASN A 179 10.96 -6.05 3.54
CA ASN A 179 10.38 -5.02 2.68
C ASN A 179 10.97 -3.63 2.99
N PRO A 180 10.82 -2.64 2.09
CA PRO A 180 11.44 -1.32 2.22
C PRO A 180 10.99 -0.46 3.41
N LEU A 181 9.95 -0.87 4.18
CA LEU A 181 9.53 -0.20 5.41
C LEU A 181 10.38 -0.60 6.62
N MET A 182 11.08 -1.73 6.54
CA MET A 182 11.85 -2.28 7.65
C MET A 182 13.07 -1.43 7.97
N ASP A 183 13.30 -1.16 9.27
CA ASP A 183 14.46 -0.40 9.74
C ASP A 183 15.79 -1.11 9.48
N THR A 184 15.77 -2.41 9.23
CA THR A 184 16.91 -3.25 8.84
C THR A 184 17.32 -3.10 7.39
N GLU A 185 16.45 -2.56 6.52
CA GLU A 185 16.76 -2.43 5.10
C GLU A 185 17.64 -1.22 4.82
N LYS A 186 18.52 -1.35 3.82
CA LYS A 186 19.43 -0.30 3.39
C LYS A 186 18.67 0.79 2.61
N GLU A 187 17.83 0.37 1.67
CA GLU A 187 16.99 1.26 0.86
C GLU A 187 15.57 1.27 1.42
N LYS A 188 15.17 2.41 1.98
CA LYS A 188 13.90 2.56 2.72
C LYS A 188 12.95 3.50 2.02
N GLY A 189 11.68 3.11 2.01
CA GLY A 189 10.62 3.91 1.44
C GLY A 189 9.27 3.23 1.55
N THR A 190 8.23 3.92 1.11
CA THR A 190 6.87 3.39 1.03
C THR A 190 6.72 2.54 -0.23
N PRO A 191 6.41 1.25 -0.14
CA PRO A 191 6.18 0.39 -1.29
C PRO A 191 4.95 0.82 -2.10
N LEU A 192 5.10 0.87 -3.42
CA LEU A 192 4.03 1.21 -4.36
C LEU A 192 3.61 0.01 -5.21
N LEU A 193 4.61 -0.76 -5.67
CA LEU A 193 4.47 -1.97 -6.47
C LEU A 193 5.46 -3.01 -5.96
N CYS A 194 5.04 -4.27 -5.87
CA CYS A 194 5.92 -5.37 -5.56
C CYS A 194 5.69 -6.57 -6.48
N LEU A 195 6.71 -7.41 -6.58
CA LEU A 195 6.65 -8.70 -7.26
C LEU A 195 7.30 -9.76 -6.38
N ASP A 196 6.53 -10.79 -6.07
CA ASP A 196 7.02 -11.97 -5.37
C ASP A 196 7.91 -12.81 -6.29
N VAL A 197 9.15 -13.06 -5.88
CA VAL A 197 10.08 -13.95 -6.61
C VAL A 197 10.48 -15.17 -5.80
N TRP A 198 9.73 -15.50 -4.75
CA TRP A 198 9.73 -16.84 -4.17
C TRP A 198 9.27 -17.85 -5.21
N GLU A 199 9.83 -19.04 -5.22
CA GLU A 199 9.49 -20.07 -6.21
C GLU A 199 8.00 -20.48 -6.16
N HIS A 200 7.36 -20.43 -4.98
CA HIS A 200 5.94 -20.72 -4.85
C HIS A 200 5.02 -19.78 -5.66
N ALA A 201 5.50 -18.59 -6.01
CA ALA A 201 4.73 -17.63 -6.78
C ALA A 201 4.65 -17.96 -8.28
N TYR A 202 5.56 -18.81 -8.80
CA TYR A 202 5.65 -19.03 -10.25
C TYR A 202 6.00 -20.46 -10.66
N TYR A 203 6.45 -21.34 -9.77
CA TYR A 203 7.09 -22.62 -10.16
C TYR A 203 6.13 -23.57 -10.87
N LEU A 204 4.84 -23.64 -10.50
CA LEU A 204 3.88 -24.53 -11.14
C LEU A 204 3.74 -24.23 -12.63
N LYS A 205 3.75 -22.96 -13.02
CA LYS A 205 3.59 -22.54 -14.42
C LYS A 205 4.90 -22.35 -15.16
N TYR A 206 5.88 -21.72 -14.53
CA TYR A 206 7.12 -21.29 -15.18
C TYR A 206 8.33 -22.15 -14.82
N GLN A 207 8.23 -23.00 -13.80
CA GLN A 207 9.32 -23.83 -13.30
C GLN A 207 10.56 -22.97 -12.99
N ASN A 208 11.73 -23.33 -13.52
CA ASN A 208 12.97 -22.59 -13.34
C ASN A 208 13.07 -21.28 -14.14
N LYS A 209 12.03 -20.94 -14.92
CA LYS A 209 12.04 -19.78 -15.82
C LYS A 209 11.51 -18.51 -15.12
N ARG A 210 12.16 -18.11 -14.02
CA ARG A 210 11.78 -16.86 -13.31
C ARG A 210 11.73 -15.66 -14.26
N ALA A 211 12.61 -15.58 -15.26
CA ALA A 211 12.63 -14.47 -16.20
C ALA A 211 11.31 -14.34 -16.97
N ASP A 212 10.74 -15.45 -17.44
CA ASP A 212 9.47 -15.44 -18.18
C ASP A 212 8.30 -14.97 -17.29
N TYR A 213 8.28 -15.38 -16.02
CA TYR A 213 7.31 -14.91 -15.03
C TYR A 213 7.42 -13.40 -14.82
N VAL A 214 8.62 -12.88 -14.60
CA VAL A 214 8.87 -11.44 -14.40
C VAL A 214 8.45 -10.63 -15.62
N ASP A 215 8.75 -11.11 -16.84
CA ASP A 215 8.40 -10.42 -18.08
C ASP A 215 6.88 -10.44 -18.34
N ASN A 216 6.18 -11.48 -17.91
CA ASN A 216 4.72 -11.57 -18.02
C ASN A 216 3.96 -10.76 -16.97
N PHE A 217 4.58 -10.40 -15.84
CA PHE A 217 3.94 -9.65 -14.76
C PHE A 217 3.35 -8.31 -15.23
N TRP A 218 3.98 -7.63 -16.19
CA TRP A 218 3.53 -6.35 -16.71
C TRP A 218 2.14 -6.36 -17.36
N ASN A 219 1.62 -7.54 -17.71
CA ASN A 219 0.28 -7.70 -18.29
C ASN A 219 -0.83 -7.61 -17.26
N ILE A 220 -0.52 -7.77 -15.98
CA ILE A 220 -1.51 -7.87 -14.89
C ILE A 220 -1.32 -6.80 -13.81
N VAL A 221 -0.41 -5.84 -13.99
CA VAL A 221 -0.20 -4.77 -13.01
C VAL A 221 -1.40 -3.84 -12.95
N ASN A 222 -1.89 -3.58 -11.73
CA ASN A 222 -2.94 -2.62 -11.42
C ASN A 222 -2.35 -1.22 -11.21
N TRP A 223 -2.12 -0.51 -12.31
CA TRP A 223 -1.51 0.83 -12.29
C TRP A 223 -2.33 1.87 -11.56
N ASP A 224 -3.65 1.71 -11.48
CA ASP A 224 -4.53 2.61 -10.73
C ASP A 224 -4.24 2.55 -9.23
N VAL A 225 -4.08 1.34 -8.69
CA VAL A 225 -3.70 1.13 -7.29
C VAL A 225 -2.28 1.67 -7.02
N VAL A 226 -1.32 1.39 -7.89
CA VAL A 226 0.05 1.92 -7.77
C VAL A 226 0.05 3.45 -7.75
N SER A 227 -0.75 4.08 -8.62
CA SER A 227 -0.88 5.54 -8.70
C SER A 227 -1.57 6.15 -7.46
N LYS A 228 -2.58 5.46 -6.91
CA LYS A 228 -3.22 5.86 -5.64
C LYS A 228 -2.22 5.85 -4.49
N ARG A 229 -1.43 4.77 -4.33
CA ARG A 229 -0.38 4.67 -3.32
C ARG A 229 0.68 5.76 -3.47
N TYR A 230 1.13 6.01 -4.71
CA TYR A 230 2.05 7.11 -4.97
C TYR A 230 1.49 8.47 -4.57
N SER A 231 0.20 8.70 -4.77
CA SER A 231 -0.46 9.95 -4.40
C SER A 231 -0.65 10.10 -2.89
N ALA A 232 -0.87 8.99 -2.17
CA ALA A 232 -1.02 8.97 -0.71
C ALA A 232 0.33 9.08 0.03
N ALA A 233 1.43 8.68 -0.60
CA ALA A 233 2.77 8.72 -0.01
C ALA A 233 3.48 10.08 -0.17
N LYS A 234 2.80 11.09 -0.71
CA LYS A 234 3.27 12.48 -0.88
C LYS A 234 2.58 13.42 0.09
#